data_74b534880a3fee7f7b59ed52fafe792f
#
_entry.id   74b534880a3fee7f7b59ed52fafe792f
#
_cell.length_a   1.000
_cell.length_b   1.000
_cell.length_c   1.000
_cell.angle_alpha   90.00
_cell.angle_beta   90.00
_cell.angle_gamma   90.00
#
_symmetry.space_group_name_H-M   'P 1'
#
loop_
_entity.id
_entity.type
_entity.pdbx_description
1 polymer ?
#
loop_
_entity_poly.entity_id
_entity_poly.type
_entity_poly.pdbx_seq_one_letter_code
_entity_poly.pdbx_strand_id
1 'polypeptide(L)'
;GQGARIPQLFDVMPQYPNKVLVTINRMPQFTYRYRDLYWLDLETKETTKIAEVPTIDNEQFFGWMVDHEGNARGFSTSHDAGRDRKPNSAKDGLYTYFYMMDSKTGNYKKMQSCKHQEPCLYPLDFDLDNRHVFAVGQAVLADGTLDPDWEYTDTNALWLYDSETGKVVEKVFH
;
A
#
# COMPACT_ATOMS: atom_id res chain seq x y z
N GLY A 1 5.60 -23.87 -22.81
CA GLY A 1 6.32 -23.93 -21.56
C GLY A 1 5.63 -23.05 -20.54
N GLN A 2 5.20 -23.60 -19.41
CA GLN A 2 4.73 -22.78 -18.29
C GLN A 2 5.96 -22.05 -17.75
N GLY A 3 5.97 -20.72 -17.84
CA GLY A 3 7.03 -19.91 -17.25
C GLY A 3 7.16 -20.20 -15.76
N ALA A 4 8.39 -20.41 -15.29
CA ALA A 4 8.65 -20.69 -13.88
C ALA A 4 8.13 -19.53 -13.02
N ARG A 5 7.34 -19.85 -11.99
CA ARG A 5 6.89 -18.91 -10.98
C ARG A 5 8.06 -18.63 -10.04
N ILE A 6 8.84 -17.61 -10.32
CA ILE A 6 10.03 -17.27 -9.55
C ILE A 6 9.62 -16.37 -8.39
N PRO A 7 9.87 -16.77 -7.12
CA PRO A 7 9.71 -15.92 -5.96
C PRO A 7 10.63 -14.70 -6.07
N GLN A 8 10.10 -13.52 -5.73
CA GLN A 8 10.89 -12.31 -5.57
C GLN A 8 10.89 -11.92 -4.10
N LEU A 9 12.07 -11.68 -3.54
CA LEU A 9 12.18 -11.21 -2.16
C LEU A 9 11.37 -9.93 -1.99
N PHE A 10 10.51 -9.91 -0.99
CA PHE A 10 9.71 -8.75 -0.60
C PHE A 10 10.31 -8.11 0.64
N ASP A 11 10.49 -8.89 1.72
CA ASP A 11 11.04 -8.38 2.97
C ASP A 11 11.69 -9.50 3.80
N VAL A 12 12.58 -9.08 4.71
CA VAL A 12 13.25 -9.94 5.68
C VAL A 12 12.80 -9.52 7.08
N MET A 13 12.16 -10.43 7.78
CA MET A 13 11.65 -10.23 9.13
C MET A 13 12.66 -10.79 10.16
N PRO A 14 13.42 -9.93 10.89
CA PRO A 14 14.49 -10.40 11.79
C PRO A 14 14.04 -11.38 12.87
N GLN A 15 12.78 -11.28 13.31
CA GLN A 15 12.20 -12.18 14.30
C GLN A 15 11.90 -13.59 13.76
N TYR A 16 11.95 -13.79 12.45
CA TYR A 16 11.74 -15.08 11.78
C TYR A 16 12.96 -15.48 10.96
N PRO A 17 14.06 -15.95 11.61
CA PRO A 17 15.35 -16.14 10.93
C PRO A 17 15.33 -17.18 9.80
N ASN A 18 14.36 -18.11 9.85
CA ASN A 18 14.24 -19.18 8.85
C ASN A 18 13.16 -18.90 7.78
N LYS A 19 12.58 -17.70 7.77
CA LYS A 19 11.52 -17.34 6.82
C LYS A 19 11.77 -15.96 6.25
N VAL A 20 11.34 -15.78 5.01
CA VAL A 20 11.31 -14.47 4.36
C VAL A 20 9.97 -14.27 3.66
N LEU A 21 9.57 -13.01 3.51
CA LEU A 21 8.43 -12.65 2.70
C LEU A 21 8.84 -12.57 1.23
N VAL A 22 8.07 -13.23 0.39
CA VAL A 22 8.28 -13.22 -1.06
C VAL A 22 6.98 -12.92 -1.78
N THR A 23 7.08 -12.34 -2.96
CA THR A 23 5.95 -12.24 -3.88
C THR A 23 6.12 -13.22 -5.03
N ILE A 24 5.02 -13.88 -5.40
CA ILE A 24 4.99 -14.81 -6.52
C ILE A 24 3.89 -14.37 -7.48
N ASN A 25 4.25 -14.16 -8.75
CA ASN A 25 3.29 -13.78 -9.76
C ASN A 25 2.37 -14.96 -10.10
N ARG A 26 1.06 -14.78 -9.89
CA ARG A 26 0.01 -15.78 -10.18
C ARG A 26 -0.09 -16.07 -11.67
N MET A 27 0.10 -15.06 -12.49
CA MET A 27 -0.01 -15.13 -13.96
C MET A 27 1.31 -14.69 -14.61
N PRO A 28 2.22 -15.62 -14.93
CA PRO A 28 3.55 -15.29 -15.47
C PRO A 28 3.54 -14.42 -16.74
N GLN A 29 2.47 -14.49 -17.55
CA GLN A 29 2.30 -13.68 -18.75
C GLN A 29 1.99 -12.20 -18.45
N PHE A 30 1.56 -11.86 -17.24
CA PHE A 30 1.27 -10.51 -16.79
C PHE A 30 2.25 -10.10 -15.70
N THR A 31 3.41 -9.64 -16.08
CA THR A 31 4.63 -9.54 -15.26
C THR A 31 4.52 -8.76 -13.96
N TYR A 32 3.49 -7.92 -13.73
CA TYR A 32 3.46 -7.06 -12.54
C TYR A 32 2.09 -6.96 -11.84
N ARG A 33 1.04 -7.56 -12.38
CA ARG A 33 -0.33 -7.29 -11.91
C ARG A 33 -0.83 -8.16 -10.76
N TYR A 34 -0.25 -9.34 -10.55
CA TYR A 34 -0.81 -10.34 -9.62
C TYR A 34 0.30 -10.95 -8.76
N ARG A 35 0.95 -10.14 -7.96
CA ARG A 35 2.02 -10.57 -7.05
C ARG A 35 1.43 -10.94 -5.69
N ASP A 36 0.99 -12.17 -5.56
CA ASP A 36 0.51 -12.69 -4.28
C ASP A 36 1.66 -12.78 -3.27
N LEU A 37 1.34 -12.56 -2.00
CA LEU A 37 2.29 -12.55 -0.91
C LEU A 37 2.39 -13.93 -0.24
N TYR A 38 3.61 -14.37 0.04
CA TYR A 38 3.90 -15.68 0.63
C TYR A 38 5.00 -15.57 1.68
N TRP A 39 4.94 -16.46 2.67
CA TRP A 39 6.12 -16.88 3.40
C TRP A 39 6.90 -17.91 2.59
N LEU A 40 8.22 -17.78 2.51
CA LEU A 40 9.15 -18.80 2.03
C LEU A 40 9.98 -19.30 3.22
N ASP A 41 9.86 -20.56 3.52
CA ASP A 41 10.75 -21.24 4.46
C ASP A 41 12.12 -21.50 3.79
N LEU A 42 13.19 -21.04 4.45
CA LEU A 42 14.54 -21.10 3.88
C LEU A 42 15.17 -22.49 3.99
N GLU A 43 14.69 -23.35 4.90
CA GLU A 43 15.18 -24.71 5.08
C GLU A 43 14.45 -25.68 4.13
N THR A 44 13.12 -25.69 4.20
CA THR A 44 12.30 -26.61 3.41
C THR A 44 12.07 -26.18 1.97
N LYS A 45 12.25 -24.88 1.68
CA LYS A 45 11.92 -24.22 0.41
C LYS A 45 10.41 -24.21 0.10
N GLU A 46 9.60 -24.49 1.09
CA GLU A 46 8.16 -24.44 0.95
C GLU A 46 7.62 -23.02 1.04
N THR A 47 6.52 -22.74 0.33
CA THR A 47 5.85 -21.46 0.35
C THR A 47 4.45 -21.60 0.94
N THR A 48 4.09 -20.66 1.83
CA THR A 48 2.75 -20.54 2.40
C THR A 48 2.14 -19.21 1.99
N LYS A 49 0.99 -19.24 1.31
CA LYS A 49 0.31 -18.03 0.86
C LYS A 49 -0.22 -17.25 2.06
N ILE A 50 0.07 -15.94 2.11
CA ILE A 50 -0.43 -14.99 3.11
C ILE A 50 -1.62 -14.21 2.55
N ALA A 51 -1.46 -13.66 1.35
CA ALA A 51 -2.49 -12.83 0.74
C ALA A 51 -2.48 -12.98 -0.79
N GLU A 52 -3.64 -12.79 -1.36
CA GLU A 52 -3.87 -12.78 -2.79
C GLU A 52 -4.18 -11.35 -3.24
N VAL A 53 -3.54 -10.92 -4.33
CA VAL A 53 -3.82 -9.59 -4.91
C VAL A 53 -5.29 -9.50 -5.28
N PRO A 54 -6.04 -8.56 -4.69
CA PRO A 54 -7.43 -8.35 -5.04
C PRO A 54 -7.56 -7.83 -6.48
N THR A 55 -8.60 -8.28 -7.16
CA THR A 55 -8.96 -7.74 -8.47
C THR A 55 -9.87 -6.54 -8.26
N ILE A 56 -9.43 -5.38 -8.69
CA ILE A 56 -10.19 -4.13 -8.63
C ILE A 56 -10.28 -3.59 -10.05
N ASP A 57 -11.50 -3.30 -10.49
CA ASP A 57 -11.75 -2.82 -11.84
C ASP A 57 -11.02 -1.50 -12.11
N ASN A 58 -10.32 -1.45 -13.25
CA ASN A 58 -9.54 -0.30 -13.71
C ASN A 58 -8.37 0.12 -12.81
N GLU A 59 -8.04 -0.65 -11.77
CA GLU A 59 -6.89 -0.38 -10.92
C GLU A 59 -5.79 -1.42 -11.16
N GLN A 60 -4.55 -0.95 -11.18
CA GLN A 60 -3.38 -1.80 -11.26
C GLN A 60 -2.74 -1.91 -9.88
N PHE A 61 -2.56 -3.13 -9.38
CA PHE A 61 -1.84 -3.38 -8.14
C PHE A 61 -0.41 -2.85 -8.23
N PHE A 62 0.04 -2.16 -7.18
CA PHE A 62 1.37 -1.58 -7.09
C PHE A 62 2.24 -2.26 -6.04
N GLY A 63 1.74 -2.48 -4.83
CA GLY A 63 2.51 -3.14 -3.77
C GLY A 63 1.72 -3.43 -2.51
N TRP A 64 2.23 -4.37 -1.72
CA TRP A 64 1.74 -4.72 -0.39
C TRP A 64 2.27 -3.78 0.67
N MET A 65 1.48 -3.59 1.72
CA MET A 65 1.88 -3.03 3.00
C MET A 65 1.74 -4.12 4.06
N VAL A 66 2.84 -4.42 4.74
CA VAL A 66 2.97 -5.52 5.67
C VAL A 66 3.34 -4.97 7.03
N ASP A 67 2.73 -5.47 8.10
CA ASP A 67 3.10 -5.11 9.46
C ASP A 67 4.35 -5.88 9.93
N HIS A 68 4.87 -5.54 11.12
CA HIS A 68 6.06 -6.17 11.68
C HIS A 68 5.89 -7.66 12.02
N GLU A 69 4.68 -8.19 11.99
CA GLU A 69 4.41 -9.62 12.16
C GLU A 69 4.30 -10.38 10.84
N GLY A 70 4.38 -9.67 9.71
CA GLY A 70 4.29 -10.27 8.37
C GLY A 70 2.86 -10.43 7.86
N ASN A 71 1.89 -9.74 8.45
CA ASN A 71 0.52 -9.74 7.97
C ASN A 71 0.33 -8.72 6.84
N ALA A 72 -0.38 -9.09 5.79
CA ALA A 72 -0.77 -8.17 4.72
C ALA A 72 -1.87 -7.22 5.22
N ARG A 73 -1.46 -6.06 5.74
CA ARG A 73 -2.37 -5.08 6.35
C ARG A 73 -2.92 -4.08 5.35
N GLY A 74 -2.31 -3.96 4.20
CA GLY A 74 -2.75 -3.04 3.16
C GLY A 74 -2.08 -3.29 1.83
N PHE A 75 -2.50 -2.52 0.85
CA PHE A 75 -1.87 -2.48 -0.46
C PHE A 75 -2.16 -1.15 -1.15
N SER A 76 -1.39 -0.86 -2.19
CA SER A 76 -1.64 0.27 -3.07
C SER A 76 -1.95 -0.17 -4.49
N THR A 77 -2.72 0.65 -5.17
CA THR A 77 -3.05 0.51 -6.59
C THR A 77 -2.82 1.82 -7.31
N SER A 78 -2.69 1.76 -8.61
CA SER A 78 -2.70 2.93 -9.47
C SER A 78 -3.81 2.86 -10.50
N HIS A 79 -4.38 4.00 -10.84
CA HIS A 79 -5.39 4.15 -11.88
C HIS A 79 -5.03 5.34 -12.76
N ASP A 80 -5.02 5.13 -14.07
CA ASP A 80 -4.82 6.18 -15.06
C ASP A 80 -6.17 6.54 -15.69
N ALA A 81 -6.82 7.54 -15.11
CA ALA A 81 -8.13 8.00 -15.57
C ALA A 81 -8.11 8.57 -17.01
N GLY A 82 -6.92 9.00 -17.51
CA GLY A 82 -6.76 9.47 -18.89
C GLY A 82 -6.86 8.36 -19.94
N ARG A 83 -6.72 7.08 -19.54
CA ARG A 83 -6.90 5.94 -20.45
C ARG A 83 -8.35 5.63 -20.77
N ASP A 84 -9.30 6.02 -19.94
CA ASP A 84 -10.73 5.77 -20.14
C ASP A 84 -11.38 6.69 -21.20
N ARG A 85 -10.56 7.46 -21.92
CA ARG A 85 -10.85 8.22 -23.15
C ARG A 85 -12.27 8.78 -23.27
N LYS A 86 -12.73 9.51 -22.28
CA LYS A 86 -13.78 10.50 -22.48
C LYS A 86 -13.12 11.87 -22.53
N PRO A 87 -13.01 12.52 -23.70
CA PRO A 87 -12.44 13.87 -23.76
C PRO A 87 -13.29 14.80 -22.88
N ASN A 88 -12.62 15.60 -22.05
CA ASN A 88 -13.19 16.61 -21.15
C ASN A 88 -13.79 16.12 -19.83
N SER A 89 -13.34 15.03 -19.22
CA SER A 89 -13.68 14.78 -17.83
C SER A 89 -12.67 15.48 -16.91
N ALA A 90 -13.16 16.22 -15.91
CA ALA A 90 -12.35 16.83 -14.85
C ALA A 90 -11.64 15.79 -13.96
N LYS A 91 -11.61 14.53 -14.38
CA LYS A 91 -11.02 13.36 -13.75
C LYS A 91 -9.74 12.87 -14.42
N ASP A 92 -9.21 13.63 -15.37
CA ASP A 92 -7.96 13.26 -16.03
C ASP A 92 -6.81 13.31 -15.03
N GLY A 93 -6.06 12.22 -14.90
CA GLY A 93 -4.89 12.15 -14.07
C GLY A 93 -4.56 10.74 -13.60
N LEU A 94 -3.35 10.63 -13.08
CA LEU A 94 -2.87 9.43 -12.43
C LEU A 94 -3.26 9.48 -10.94
N TYR A 95 -3.92 8.43 -10.48
CA TYR A 95 -4.29 8.26 -9.09
C TYR A 95 -3.53 7.11 -8.47
N THR A 96 -3.15 7.26 -7.20
CA THR A 96 -2.69 6.18 -6.34
C THR A 96 -3.71 6.01 -5.22
N TYR A 97 -4.19 4.80 -5.04
CA TYR A 97 -5.12 4.46 -3.97
C TYR A 97 -4.43 3.60 -2.94
N PHE A 98 -4.71 3.87 -1.67
CA PHE A 98 -4.22 3.09 -0.54
C PHE A 98 -5.39 2.41 0.15
N TYR A 99 -5.26 1.10 0.31
CA TYR A 99 -6.23 0.24 0.95
C TYR A 99 -5.64 -0.31 2.24
N MET A 100 -6.42 -0.25 3.33
CA MET A 100 -6.04 -0.84 4.61
C MET A 100 -7.07 -1.87 5.04
N MET A 101 -6.60 -2.90 5.72
CA MET A 101 -7.45 -3.95 6.26
C MET A 101 -8.19 -3.43 7.50
N ASP A 102 -9.50 -3.58 7.50
CA ASP A 102 -10.32 -3.45 8.70
C ASP A 102 -10.12 -4.69 9.57
N SER A 103 -9.56 -4.52 10.76
CA SER A 103 -9.23 -5.64 11.67
C SER A 103 -10.47 -6.44 12.11
N LYS A 104 -11.65 -5.82 12.09
CA LYS A 104 -12.90 -6.48 12.52
C LYS A 104 -13.50 -7.38 11.45
N THR A 105 -13.38 -6.97 10.20
CA THR A 105 -14.03 -7.67 9.08
C THR A 105 -13.06 -8.47 8.22
N GLY A 106 -11.75 -8.17 8.30
CA GLY A 106 -10.72 -8.72 7.41
C GLY A 106 -10.79 -8.19 5.97
N ASN A 107 -11.67 -7.24 5.70
CA ASN A 107 -11.83 -6.64 4.38
C ASN A 107 -10.96 -5.40 4.22
N TYR A 108 -10.47 -5.18 3.00
CA TYR A 108 -9.75 -3.98 2.67
C TYR A 108 -10.70 -2.82 2.35
N LYS A 109 -10.41 -1.66 2.94
CA LYS A 109 -11.10 -0.41 2.68
C LYS A 109 -10.16 0.58 2.00
N LYS A 110 -10.65 1.31 1.00
CA LYS A 110 -9.93 2.44 0.41
C LYS A 110 -9.86 3.57 1.44
N MET A 111 -8.67 3.83 1.96
CA MET A 111 -8.43 4.85 2.99
C MET A 111 -8.05 6.19 2.39
N GLN A 112 -7.29 6.16 1.29
CA GLN A 112 -6.80 7.37 0.65
C GLN A 112 -6.85 7.27 -0.86
N SER A 113 -7.06 8.43 -1.49
CA SER A 113 -7.10 8.62 -2.93
C SER A 113 -6.21 9.81 -3.27
N CYS A 114 -5.02 9.52 -3.75
CA CYS A 114 -3.99 10.50 -4.04
C CYS A 114 -3.93 10.76 -5.54
N LYS A 115 -4.29 11.95 -5.97
CA LYS A 115 -4.10 12.36 -7.33
C LYS A 115 -2.67 12.90 -7.50
N HIS A 116 -2.02 12.51 -8.57
CA HIS A 116 -0.67 13.00 -8.87
C HIS A 116 -0.63 14.52 -8.90
N GLN A 117 0.37 15.12 -8.26
CA GLN A 117 0.56 16.57 -8.08
C GLN A 117 -0.48 17.27 -7.17
N GLU A 118 -1.35 16.54 -6.51
CA GLU A 118 -2.23 17.10 -5.48
C GLU A 118 -1.74 16.68 -4.07
N PRO A 119 -2.03 17.49 -3.03
CA PRO A 119 -1.65 17.14 -1.66
C PRO A 119 -2.19 15.78 -1.23
N CYS A 120 -1.34 14.96 -0.66
CA CYS A 120 -1.71 13.64 -0.17
C CYS A 120 -0.73 13.11 0.87
N LEU A 121 -1.21 12.18 1.71
CA LEU A 121 -0.38 11.38 2.60
C LEU A 121 -0.07 10.02 1.95
N TYR A 122 1.21 9.74 1.79
CA TYR A 122 1.71 8.48 1.27
C TYR A 122 2.17 7.60 2.42
N PRO A 123 1.49 6.49 2.72
CA PRO A 123 1.93 5.52 3.72
C PRO A 123 3.32 4.98 3.41
N LEU A 124 4.16 4.89 4.43
CA LEU A 124 5.52 4.38 4.34
C LEU A 124 5.63 2.99 4.98
N ASP A 125 5.38 2.92 6.28
CA ASP A 125 5.58 1.72 7.08
C ASP A 125 4.72 1.76 8.34
N PHE A 126 4.50 0.59 8.95
CA PHE A 126 3.83 0.49 10.23
C PHE A 126 4.74 0.91 11.38
N ASP A 127 4.15 1.53 12.40
CA ASP A 127 4.80 1.66 13.71
C ASP A 127 4.86 0.30 14.41
N LEU A 128 5.70 0.19 15.44
CA LEU A 128 5.94 -1.05 16.19
C LEU A 128 4.67 -1.63 16.85
N ASP A 129 3.62 -0.85 16.98
CA ASP A 129 2.33 -1.30 17.50
C ASP A 129 1.47 -2.03 16.45
N ASN A 130 1.92 -2.11 15.18
CA ASN A 130 1.22 -2.73 14.05
C ASN A 130 -0.17 -2.15 13.78
N ARG A 131 -0.44 -0.95 14.25
CA ARG A 131 -1.69 -0.22 14.04
C ARG A 131 -1.48 1.13 13.41
N HIS A 132 -0.58 1.91 13.97
CA HIS A 132 -0.27 3.21 13.42
C HIS A 132 0.67 3.07 12.21
N VAL A 133 0.56 4.02 11.29
CA VAL A 133 1.33 4.02 10.04
C VAL A 133 2.01 5.37 9.91
N PHE A 134 3.30 5.34 9.67
CA PHE A 134 4.04 6.52 9.25
C PHE A 134 3.68 6.86 7.80
N ALA A 135 3.39 8.11 7.54
CA ALA A 135 3.11 8.61 6.21
C ALA A 135 3.84 9.92 5.94
N VAL A 136 4.23 10.12 4.71
CA VAL A 136 4.88 11.35 4.26
C VAL A 136 3.98 12.11 3.30
N GLY A 137 4.00 13.41 3.39
CA GLY A 137 3.28 14.28 2.47
C GLY A 137 2.59 15.44 3.16
N GLN A 138 1.69 16.04 2.41
CA GLN A 138 0.86 17.14 2.89
C GLN A 138 -0.34 16.56 3.61
N ALA A 139 -0.50 16.87 4.89
CA ALA A 139 -1.62 16.36 5.65
C ALA A 139 -2.92 17.04 5.22
N VAL A 140 -3.86 16.18 4.93
CA VAL A 140 -5.27 16.53 4.96
C VAL A 140 -5.77 16.15 6.36
N LEU A 141 -6.28 17.09 7.12
CA LEU A 141 -6.84 16.84 8.45
C LEU A 141 -7.99 15.83 8.35
N ALA A 142 -8.35 15.22 9.48
CA ALA A 142 -9.38 14.16 9.54
C ALA A 142 -10.76 14.60 9.02
N ASP A 143 -11.02 15.90 8.94
CA ASP A 143 -12.23 16.49 8.36
C ASP A 143 -12.12 16.74 6.84
N GLY A 144 -10.99 16.39 6.21
CA GLY A 144 -10.74 16.60 4.79
C GLY A 144 -10.17 17.98 4.44
N THR A 145 -9.91 18.84 5.43
CA THR A 145 -9.28 20.14 5.21
C THR A 145 -7.75 19.99 5.16
N LEU A 146 -7.09 20.88 4.43
CA LEU A 146 -5.63 20.98 4.49
C LEU A 146 -5.24 21.48 5.88
N ASP A 147 -4.14 20.96 6.41
CA ASP A 147 -3.53 21.44 7.65
C ASP A 147 -3.22 22.94 7.49
N PRO A 148 -3.82 23.84 8.32
CA PRO A 148 -3.59 25.27 8.23
C PRO A 148 -2.14 25.67 8.56
N ASP A 149 -1.41 24.83 9.29
CA ASP A 149 0.02 25.03 9.56
C ASP A 149 0.89 24.61 8.37
N TRP A 150 0.27 24.09 7.32
CA TRP A 150 0.92 23.78 6.07
C TRP A 150 1.17 25.08 5.29
N GLU A 151 2.26 25.74 5.55
CA GLU A 151 2.79 26.72 4.59
C GLU A 151 3.30 25.96 3.37
N TYR A 152 3.11 26.53 2.20
CA TYR A 152 3.59 26.04 0.90
C TYR A 152 5.13 26.00 0.92
N THR A 153 5.68 25.07 1.67
CA THR A 153 7.09 24.75 1.69
C THR A 153 7.30 23.51 0.85
N ASP A 154 8.37 23.44 0.08
CA ASP A 154 8.74 22.28 -0.75
C ASP A 154 9.01 21.00 0.07
N THR A 155 8.75 21.03 1.38
CA THR A 155 9.05 19.94 2.31
C THR A 155 7.78 19.22 2.75
N ASN A 156 7.76 17.91 2.52
CA ASN A 156 6.76 17.02 3.10
C ASN A 156 7.05 16.82 4.59
N ALA A 157 5.98 16.77 5.39
CA ALA A 157 6.09 16.38 6.80
C ALA A 157 5.91 14.88 6.97
N LEU A 158 6.42 14.35 8.08
CA LEU A 158 6.17 12.97 8.53
C LEU A 158 5.02 12.99 9.53
N TRP A 159 4.05 12.14 9.27
CA TRP A 159 2.82 12.02 10.03
C TRP A 159 2.65 10.60 10.55
N LEU A 160 1.94 10.48 11.65
CA LEU A 160 1.42 9.22 12.16
C LEU A 160 -0.09 9.20 12.01
N TYR A 161 -0.64 8.16 11.40
CA TYR A 161 -2.08 7.98 11.29
C TYR A 161 -2.51 6.57 11.71
N ASP A 162 -3.74 6.47 12.17
CA ASP A 162 -4.36 5.21 12.57
C ASP A 162 -4.87 4.48 11.32
N SER A 163 -4.33 3.29 11.04
CA SER A 163 -4.67 2.50 9.85
C SER A 163 -6.12 1.99 9.83
N GLU A 164 -6.78 1.93 10.96
CA GLU A 164 -8.17 1.48 11.05
C GLU A 164 -9.17 2.60 10.81
N THR A 165 -8.85 3.80 11.29
CA THR A 165 -9.74 4.96 11.20
C THR A 165 -9.39 5.91 10.06
N GLY A 166 -8.17 5.86 9.56
CA GLY A 166 -7.62 6.80 8.56
C GLY A 166 -7.39 8.21 9.10
N LYS A 167 -7.45 8.38 10.43
CA LYS A 167 -7.27 9.69 11.05
C LYS A 167 -5.82 9.94 11.37
N VAL A 168 -5.36 11.15 11.10
CA VAL A 168 -4.06 11.62 11.56
C VAL A 168 -4.07 11.72 13.08
N VAL A 169 -3.05 11.15 13.71
CA VAL A 169 -2.89 11.11 15.17
C VAL A 169 -1.88 12.16 15.60
N GLU A 170 -0.76 12.26 14.88
CA GLU A 170 0.36 13.10 15.28
C GLU A 170 1.16 13.55 14.06
N LYS A 171 1.74 14.76 14.15
CA LYS A 171 2.78 15.25 13.26
C LYS A 171 4.13 14.94 13.91
N VAL A 172 4.88 14.03 13.31
CA VAL A 172 6.13 13.52 13.90
C VAL A 172 7.30 14.45 13.59
N PHE A 173 7.35 14.99 12.37
CA PHE A 173 8.47 15.80 11.93
C PHE A 173 8.09 16.70 10.73
N HIS A 174 8.76 17.87 10.63
CA HIS A 174 8.68 18.82 9.52
C HIS A 174 9.83 18.64 8.55
#